data_7ddb13cfa0831fc42c03e8605248f1e7
#
_entry.id   7ddb13cfa0831fc42c03e8605248f1e7
#
_cell.length_a   1.000
_cell.length_b   1.000
_cell.length_c   1.000
_cell.angle_alpha   90.00
_cell.angle_beta   90.00
_cell.angle_gamma   90.00
#
_symmetry.space_group_name_H-M   'P 1'
#
loop_
_entity.id
_entity.type
_entity.pdbx_description
1 polymer ?
#
loop_
_entity_poly.entity_id
_entity_poly.type
_entity_poly.pdbx_seq_one_letter_code
_entity_poly.pdbx_strand_id
1 'polypeptide(L)'
;MITHDSVLVQLIRFVERIPSPPPPRRRRGRPIVYSEKLFLKALVIMIVRRLHRVGELLAVLDEPTSEMKMVRELLREEGRFPCRRTFQRRLKALPGTLPEQICCLGGHLVGLLRPWEGTGRAVALDSTLLRAKGGVWHKKDREAGKVPHTSIDTEAAWSKSGWHGWVYGWKLHLAITVAGMWIPLSARLTPADVADNQIAPALIEELPEEARFVLGDTHYDAPNVREKCQRTERFLVTSKRCAYPHTDCGVEVRRIFHKLRSLANENFKEHFKSIFEVHEQVPTKGRANTARFALGAVFVYQLALLYRHEQKSEVNHGLKPFLRAA
;
A
#
# COMPACT_ATOMS: atom_id res chain seq x y z
N MET A 1 -18.03 -28.06 -19.40
CA MET A 1 -16.71 -27.73 -18.80
C MET A 1 -16.83 -26.38 -18.11
N ILE A 2 -16.88 -26.36 -16.80
CA ILE A 2 -16.77 -25.11 -16.03
C ILE A 2 -15.29 -24.76 -16.08
N THR A 3 -14.91 -23.86 -16.99
CA THR A 3 -13.57 -23.28 -17.00
C THR A 3 -13.46 -22.41 -15.75
N HIS A 4 -12.80 -22.92 -14.72
CA HIS A 4 -12.44 -22.08 -13.58
C HIS A 4 -11.50 -20.98 -14.10
N ASP A 5 -11.99 -19.73 -14.06
CA ASP A 5 -11.13 -18.58 -14.35
C ASP A 5 -9.88 -18.64 -13.48
N SER A 6 -8.74 -18.27 -14.04
CA SER A 6 -7.50 -18.15 -13.25
C SER A 6 -7.66 -17.13 -12.13
N VAL A 7 -6.85 -17.27 -11.10
CA VAL A 7 -6.83 -16.32 -9.96
C VAL A 7 -6.61 -14.88 -10.45
N LEU A 8 -5.75 -14.67 -11.44
CA LEU A 8 -5.51 -13.36 -12.03
C LEU A 8 -6.79 -12.76 -12.63
N VAL A 9 -7.51 -13.53 -13.46
CA VAL A 9 -8.78 -13.08 -14.07
C VAL A 9 -9.80 -12.71 -13.01
N GLN A 10 -9.89 -13.51 -11.96
CA GLN A 10 -10.81 -13.25 -10.85
C GLN A 10 -10.43 -11.97 -10.10
N LEU A 11 -9.16 -11.76 -9.75
CA LEU A 11 -8.69 -10.53 -9.11
C LEU A 11 -8.98 -9.29 -9.96
N ILE A 12 -8.81 -9.38 -11.28
CA ILE A 12 -9.11 -8.28 -12.21
C ILE A 12 -10.62 -7.98 -12.23
N ARG A 13 -11.48 -8.99 -12.20
CA ARG A 13 -12.94 -8.80 -12.10
C ARG A 13 -13.35 -8.18 -10.78
N PHE A 14 -12.67 -8.51 -9.68
CA PHE A 14 -12.92 -7.90 -8.37
C PHE A 14 -12.72 -6.38 -8.38
N VAL A 15 -11.78 -5.87 -9.19
CA VAL A 15 -11.57 -4.42 -9.31
C VAL A 15 -12.85 -3.68 -9.74
N GLU A 16 -13.76 -4.31 -10.51
CA GLU A 16 -15.04 -3.69 -10.85
C GLU A 16 -15.99 -3.55 -9.65
N ARG A 17 -15.91 -4.48 -8.72
CA ARG A 17 -16.85 -4.62 -7.60
C ARG A 17 -16.43 -3.84 -6.36
N ILE A 18 -15.15 -3.44 -6.27
CA ILE A 18 -14.67 -2.67 -5.12
C ILE A 18 -15.30 -1.28 -5.08
N PRO A 19 -15.52 -0.74 -3.88
CA PRO A 19 -15.95 0.64 -3.73
C PRO A 19 -14.91 1.59 -4.34
N SER A 20 -15.37 2.65 -4.94
CA SER A 20 -14.49 3.68 -5.50
C SER A 20 -14.58 4.94 -4.66
N PRO A 21 -13.48 5.67 -4.49
CA PRO A 21 -13.54 7.01 -3.91
C PRO A 21 -14.51 7.91 -4.70
N PRO A 22 -15.08 8.93 -4.06
CA PRO A 22 -15.93 9.88 -4.76
C PRO A 22 -15.18 10.51 -5.95
N PRO A 23 -15.85 10.68 -7.08
CA PRO A 23 -15.19 11.23 -8.26
C PRO A 23 -14.65 12.63 -7.97
N PRO A 24 -13.44 12.94 -8.42
CA PRO A 24 -12.88 14.28 -8.24
C PRO A 24 -13.78 15.31 -8.93
N ARG A 25 -13.84 16.53 -8.38
CA ARG A 25 -14.61 17.63 -9.00
C ARG A 25 -14.24 17.76 -10.48
N ARG A 26 -15.26 17.80 -11.34
CA ARG A 26 -15.07 17.93 -12.80
C ARG A 26 -14.21 19.16 -13.11
N ARG A 27 -13.06 18.92 -13.70
CA ARG A 27 -12.23 19.99 -14.28
C ARG A 27 -12.65 20.23 -15.74
N ARG A 28 -12.59 21.46 -16.20
CA ARG A 28 -12.75 21.78 -17.62
C ARG A 28 -11.71 21.00 -18.42
N GLY A 29 -12.09 20.36 -19.51
CA GLY A 29 -11.18 19.59 -20.35
C GLY A 29 -11.90 18.54 -21.21
N ARG A 30 -11.13 17.84 -22.03
CA ARG A 30 -11.62 16.73 -22.85
C ARG A 30 -12.18 15.60 -21.95
N PRO A 31 -13.32 15.00 -22.28
CA PRO A 31 -13.89 13.87 -21.55
C PRO A 31 -12.87 12.74 -21.39
N ILE A 32 -12.90 12.10 -20.22
CA ILE A 32 -12.07 10.94 -19.92
C ILE A 32 -12.68 9.73 -20.64
N VAL A 33 -11.94 9.15 -21.57
CA VAL A 33 -12.39 8.02 -22.40
C VAL A 33 -12.32 6.70 -21.64
N TYR A 34 -11.36 6.54 -20.71
CA TYR A 34 -11.12 5.30 -19.97
C TYR A 34 -11.22 5.55 -18.48
N SER A 35 -11.92 4.67 -17.76
CA SER A 35 -12.08 4.75 -16.32
C SER A 35 -10.75 4.55 -15.56
N GLU A 36 -10.72 4.94 -14.30
CA GLU A 36 -9.58 4.65 -13.43
C GLU A 36 -9.50 3.15 -13.12
N LYS A 37 -10.64 2.47 -12.99
CA LYS A 37 -10.71 1.02 -12.75
C LYS A 37 -9.96 0.21 -13.80
N LEU A 38 -9.99 0.62 -15.06
CA LEU A 38 -9.21 -0.02 -16.12
C LEU A 38 -7.70 -0.02 -15.79
N PHE A 39 -7.17 1.12 -15.29
CA PHE A 39 -5.75 1.22 -14.95
C PHE A 39 -5.41 0.56 -13.62
N LEU A 40 -6.35 0.44 -12.69
CA LEU A 40 -6.21 -0.41 -11.50
C LEU A 40 -6.11 -1.89 -11.90
N LYS A 41 -6.93 -2.37 -12.85
CA LYS A 41 -6.80 -3.72 -13.42
C LYS A 41 -5.42 -3.94 -14.03
N ALA A 42 -4.95 -3.00 -14.85
CA ALA A 42 -3.61 -3.06 -15.42
C ALA A 42 -2.51 -3.08 -14.34
N LEU A 43 -2.68 -2.31 -13.25
CA LEU A 43 -1.78 -2.33 -12.11
C LEU A 43 -1.78 -3.70 -11.41
N VAL A 44 -2.94 -4.32 -11.19
CA VAL A 44 -3.04 -5.67 -10.61
C VAL A 44 -2.24 -6.66 -11.44
N ILE A 45 -2.40 -6.65 -12.77
CA ILE A 45 -1.63 -7.51 -13.68
C ILE A 45 -0.12 -7.27 -13.51
N MET A 46 0.29 -5.99 -13.49
CA MET A 46 1.70 -5.64 -13.34
C MET A 46 2.29 -6.13 -12.02
N ILE A 47 1.58 -5.98 -10.92
CA ILE A 47 2.07 -6.40 -9.58
C ILE A 47 2.12 -7.93 -9.50
N VAL A 48 1.05 -8.62 -9.90
CA VAL A 48 0.93 -10.08 -9.80
C VAL A 48 1.92 -10.78 -10.73
N ARG A 49 2.07 -10.31 -11.97
CA ARG A 49 3.01 -10.85 -12.96
C ARG A 49 4.42 -10.23 -12.87
N ARG A 50 4.68 -9.36 -11.85
CA ARG A 50 5.98 -8.72 -11.60
C ARG A 50 6.50 -7.91 -12.79
N LEU A 51 5.60 -7.26 -13.50
CA LEU A 51 5.91 -6.42 -14.65
C LEU A 51 6.18 -4.98 -14.17
N HIS A 52 7.27 -4.40 -14.59
CA HIS A 52 7.67 -3.07 -14.09
C HIS A 52 7.54 -1.97 -15.15
N ARG A 53 7.41 -2.37 -16.42
CA ARG A 53 7.31 -1.48 -17.57
C ARG A 53 6.03 -1.72 -18.36
N VAL A 54 5.47 -0.66 -18.92
CA VAL A 54 4.29 -0.78 -19.80
C VAL A 54 4.56 -1.65 -21.02
N GLY A 55 5.80 -1.66 -21.52
CA GLY A 55 6.18 -2.55 -22.63
C GLY A 55 6.04 -4.02 -22.26
N GLU A 56 6.45 -4.42 -21.05
CA GLU A 56 6.30 -5.77 -20.52
C GLU A 56 4.82 -6.14 -20.36
N LEU A 57 4.00 -5.24 -19.83
CA LEU A 57 2.56 -5.43 -19.72
C LEU A 57 1.92 -5.71 -21.08
N LEU A 58 2.24 -4.89 -22.10
CA LEU A 58 1.66 -5.08 -23.44
C LEU A 58 2.14 -6.37 -24.08
N ALA A 59 3.41 -6.75 -23.90
CA ALA A 59 3.94 -8.01 -24.42
C ALA A 59 3.22 -9.22 -23.83
N VAL A 60 2.99 -9.24 -22.51
CA VAL A 60 2.23 -10.31 -21.83
C VAL A 60 0.77 -10.35 -22.32
N LEU A 61 0.13 -9.18 -22.48
CA LEU A 61 -1.25 -9.11 -22.99
C LEU A 61 -1.39 -9.54 -24.45
N ASP A 62 -0.31 -9.55 -25.22
CA ASP A 62 -0.30 -10.02 -26.62
C ASP A 62 -0.01 -11.53 -26.74
N GLU A 63 0.27 -12.22 -25.63
CA GLU A 63 0.45 -13.68 -25.63
C GLU A 63 -0.84 -14.39 -26.08
N PRO A 64 -0.73 -15.43 -26.94
CA PRO A 64 -1.88 -16.09 -27.55
C PRO A 64 -2.62 -17.07 -26.62
N THR A 65 -2.47 -16.93 -25.30
CA THR A 65 -3.14 -17.78 -24.30
C THR A 65 -4.61 -17.39 -24.12
N SER A 66 -5.46 -18.34 -23.72
CA SER A 66 -6.88 -18.09 -23.43
C SER A 66 -7.04 -17.11 -22.27
N GLU A 67 -6.17 -17.21 -21.26
CA GLU A 67 -6.14 -16.29 -20.11
C GLU A 67 -5.87 -14.84 -20.57
N MET A 68 -4.80 -14.61 -21.35
CA MET A 68 -4.44 -13.25 -21.77
C MET A 68 -5.44 -12.66 -22.75
N LYS A 69 -6.10 -13.47 -23.59
CA LYS A 69 -7.23 -13.00 -24.38
C LYS A 69 -8.36 -12.48 -23.51
N MET A 70 -8.72 -13.21 -22.45
CA MET A 70 -9.77 -12.80 -21.49
C MET A 70 -9.34 -11.56 -20.70
N VAL A 71 -8.12 -11.51 -20.20
CA VAL A 71 -7.55 -10.35 -19.51
C VAL A 71 -7.56 -9.11 -20.39
N ARG A 72 -7.21 -9.25 -21.68
CA ARG A 72 -7.24 -8.15 -22.64
C ARG A 72 -8.66 -7.63 -22.89
N GLU A 73 -9.67 -8.50 -22.94
CA GLU A 73 -11.08 -8.08 -23.02
C GLU A 73 -11.52 -7.31 -21.77
N LEU A 74 -11.10 -7.73 -20.57
CA LEU A 74 -11.37 -7.02 -19.32
C LEU A 74 -10.70 -5.62 -19.24
N LEU A 75 -9.73 -5.34 -20.11
CA LEU A 75 -9.08 -4.02 -20.27
C LEU A 75 -9.65 -3.21 -21.43
N ARG A 76 -10.80 -3.59 -21.99
CA ARG A 76 -11.53 -2.80 -22.98
C ARG A 76 -12.69 -2.06 -22.33
N GLU A 77 -12.95 -0.85 -22.79
CA GLU A 77 -14.13 -0.06 -22.45
C GLU A 77 -14.73 0.45 -23.75
N GLU A 78 -16.03 0.27 -23.92
CA GLU A 78 -16.77 0.61 -25.16
C GLU A 78 -16.10 0.04 -26.43
N GLY A 79 -15.59 -1.20 -26.35
CA GLY A 79 -14.89 -1.87 -27.44
C GLY A 79 -13.47 -1.33 -27.74
N ARG A 80 -13.00 -0.32 -27.00
CA ARG A 80 -11.70 0.33 -27.21
C ARG A 80 -10.66 -0.19 -26.22
N PHE A 81 -9.45 -0.40 -26.71
CA PHE A 81 -8.28 -0.76 -25.90
C PHE A 81 -7.31 0.43 -25.84
N PRO A 82 -6.77 0.79 -24.65
CA PRO A 82 -5.86 1.94 -24.53
C PRO A 82 -4.56 1.72 -25.27
N CYS A 83 -4.06 2.74 -25.99
CA CYS A 83 -2.75 2.67 -26.60
C CYS A 83 -1.63 2.77 -25.55
N ARG A 84 -0.41 2.37 -25.93
CA ARG A 84 0.79 2.39 -25.07
C ARG A 84 1.00 3.71 -24.35
N ARG A 85 0.85 4.84 -25.06
CA ARG A 85 1.01 6.19 -24.49
C ARG A 85 -0.04 6.50 -23.42
N THR A 86 -1.27 6.02 -23.61
CA THR A 86 -2.35 6.15 -22.61
C THR A 86 -2.02 5.36 -21.35
N PHE A 87 -1.59 4.10 -21.48
CA PHE A 87 -1.13 3.31 -20.33
C PHE A 87 0.02 4.00 -19.60
N GLN A 88 1.05 4.46 -20.30
CA GLN A 88 2.19 5.15 -19.71
C GLN A 88 1.76 6.38 -18.89
N ARG A 89 0.94 7.25 -19.49
CA ARG A 89 0.47 8.47 -18.84
C ARG A 89 -0.40 8.17 -17.61
N ARG A 90 -1.36 7.26 -17.75
CA ARG A 90 -2.33 6.96 -16.71
C ARG A 90 -1.69 6.20 -15.55
N LEU A 91 -0.88 5.18 -15.82
CA LEU A 91 -0.14 4.44 -14.79
C LEU A 91 0.91 5.30 -14.07
N LYS A 92 1.48 6.30 -14.73
CA LYS A 92 2.37 7.29 -14.09
C LYS A 92 1.62 8.22 -13.13
N ALA A 93 0.37 8.55 -13.43
CA ALA A 93 -0.48 9.41 -12.59
C ALA A 93 -1.15 8.65 -11.43
N LEU A 94 -1.31 7.33 -11.53
CA LEU A 94 -2.05 6.49 -10.59
C LEU A 94 -1.57 6.59 -9.12
N PRO A 95 -0.27 6.77 -8.81
CA PRO A 95 0.18 6.97 -7.43
C PRO A 95 -0.50 8.12 -6.68
N GLY A 96 -1.02 9.10 -7.40
CA GLY A 96 -1.75 10.23 -6.81
C GLY A 96 -3.12 9.87 -6.25
N THR A 97 -3.75 8.81 -6.73
CA THR A 97 -5.08 8.36 -6.31
C THR A 97 -5.07 7.02 -5.56
N LEU A 98 -3.98 6.26 -5.66
CA LEU A 98 -3.84 4.98 -4.96
C LEU A 98 -4.06 5.05 -3.44
N PRO A 99 -3.60 6.08 -2.72
CA PRO A 99 -3.88 6.19 -1.29
C PRO A 99 -5.37 6.22 -0.97
N GLU A 100 -6.17 6.96 -1.74
CA GLU A 100 -7.62 7.01 -1.59
C GLU A 100 -8.28 5.66 -1.91
N GLN A 101 -7.79 4.95 -2.92
CA GLN A 101 -8.24 3.60 -3.26
C GLN A 101 -7.94 2.61 -2.13
N ILE A 102 -6.74 2.68 -1.53
CA ILE A 102 -6.33 1.85 -0.39
C ILE A 102 -7.24 2.12 0.82
N CYS A 103 -7.49 3.39 1.12
CA CYS A 103 -8.35 3.79 2.22
C CYS A 103 -9.79 3.25 2.02
N CYS A 104 -10.34 3.46 0.84
CA CYS A 104 -11.70 3.04 0.50
C CYS A 104 -11.86 1.50 0.60
N LEU A 105 -10.91 0.75 0.03
CA LEU A 105 -10.93 -0.72 0.08
C LEU A 105 -10.65 -1.24 1.49
N GLY A 106 -9.74 -0.61 2.24
CA GLY A 106 -9.44 -0.96 3.63
C GLY A 106 -10.65 -0.78 4.54
N GLY A 107 -11.36 0.36 4.43
CA GLY A 107 -12.60 0.60 5.17
C GLY A 107 -13.70 -0.40 4.81
N HIS A 108 -13.83 -0.76 3.53
CA HIS A 108 -14.77 -1.79 3.09
C HIS A 108 -14.45 -3.16 3.70
N LEU A 109 -13.18 -3.57 3.71
CA LEU A 109 -12.74 -4.82 4.35
C LEU A 109 -13.05 -4.84 5.85
N VAL A 110 -12.79 -3.76 6.57
CA VAL A 110 -13.16 -3.64 7.99
C VAL A 110 -14.68 -3.79 8.16
N GLY A 111 -15.48 -3.16 7.31
CA GLY A 111 -16.93 -3.28 7.34
C GLY A 111 -17.43 -4.72 7.13
N LEU A 112 -16.83 -5.46 6.20
CA LEU A 112 -17.16 -6.86 5.95
C LEU A 112 -16.77 -7.79 7.11
N LEU A 113 -15.68 -7.47 7.82
CA LEU A 113 -15.11 -8.29 8.88
C LEU A 113 -15.59 -7.89 10.28
N ARG A 114 -16.57 -6.99 10.37
CA ARG A 114 -17.20 -6.52 11.62
C ARG A 114 -17.64 -7.62 12.61
N PRO A 115 -18.05 -8.82 12.16
CA PRO A 115 -18.40 -9.90 13.11
C PRO A 115 -17.24 -10.30 14.03
N TRP A 116 -16.01 -9.93 13.68
CA TRP A 116 -14.85 -10.19 14.53
C TRP A 116 -14.66 -8.99 15.47
N GLU A 117 -15.07 -9.17 16.69
CA GLU A 117 -15.03 -8.13 17.72
C GLU A 117 -13.67 -7.42 17.75
N GLY A 118 -13.68 -6.11 17.64
CA GLY A 118 -12.51 -5.25 17.72
C GLY A 118 -11.75 -5.01 16.42
N THR A 119 -12.08 -5.67 15.31
CA THR A 119 -11.44 -5.38 14.02
C THR A 119 -11.65 -3.91 13.64
N GLY A 120 -10.55 -3.20 13.37
CA GLY A 120 -10.56 -1.79 12.99
C GLY A 120 -10.60 -0.80 14.15
N ARG A 121 -10.89 -1.20 15.39
CA ARG A 121 -10.89 -0.28 16.56
C ARG A 121 -9.50 0.20 16.95
N ALA A 122 -8.50 -0.65 16.85
CA ALA A 122 -7.11 -0.30 17.10
C ALA A 122 -6.28 -0.45 15.83
N VAL A 123 -5.49 0.56 15.52
CA VAL A 123 -4.69 0.68 14.30
C VAL A 123 -3.25 0.99 14.69
N ALA A 124 -2.30 0.23 14.17
CA ALA A 124 -0.88 0.47 14.33
C ALA A 124 -0.36 1.36 13.21
N LEU A 125 0.35 2.42 13.58
CA LEU A 125 1.17 3.21 12.67
C LEU A 125 2.60 2.66 12.67
N ASP A 126 3.14 2.46 11.49
CA ASP A 126 4.55 2.11 11.35
C ASP A 126 5.04 2.38 9.93
N SER A 127 6.35 2.31 9.75
CA SER A 127 6.97 2.41 8.44
C SER A 127 7.93 1.26 8.18
N THR A 128 8.12 0.93 6.91
CA THR A 128 9.14 -0.02 6.49
C THR A 128 10.07 0.59 5.46
N LEU A 129 11.36 0.38 5.64
CA LEU A 129 12.36 0.81 4.68
C LEU A 129 12.39 -0.15 3.49
N LEU A 130 12.39 0.42 2.30
CA LEU A 130 12.52 -0.24 1.02
C LEU A 130 13.79 0.27 0.35
N ARG A 131 14.77 -0.59 0.13
CA ARG A 131 16.04 -0.20 -0.52
C ARG A 131 15.78 0.22 -1.96
N ALA A 132 16.39 1.31 -2.39
CA ALA A 132 16.34 1.77 -3.77
C ALA A 132 16.95 0.75 -4.72
N LYS A 133 16.45 0.72 -5.95
CA LYS A 133 17.02 -0.08 -7.03
C LYS A 133 18.38 0.46 -7.47
N GLY A 134 19.33 -0.44 -7.62
CA GLY A 134 20.65 -0.11 -8.14
C GLY A 134 21.64 0.38 -7.08
N GLY A 135 22.56 1.22 -7.48
CA GLY A 135 23.59 1.78 -6.60
C GLY A 135 23.05 2.84 -5.64
N VAL A 136 23.91 3.26 -4.74
CA VAL A 136 23.59 4.31 -3.76
C VAL A 136 24.27 5.63 -4.15
N TRP A 137 23.60 6.74 -3.88
CA TRP A 137 24.20 8.06 -4.01
C TRP A 137 24.79 8.45 -2.67
N HIS A 138 26.12 8.34 -2.58
CA HIS A 138 26.84 8.66 -1.35
C HIS A 138 26.70 10.15 -1.00
N LYS A 139 26.54 10.43 0.28
CA LYS A 139 26.35 11.79 0.78
C LYS A 139 27.48 12.73 0.31
N LYS A 140 28.74 12.27 0.37
CA LYS A 140 29.91 13.03 -0.09
C LYS A 140 29.81 13.44 -1.56
N ASP A 141 29.36 12.53 -2.43
CA ASP A 141 29.24 12.82 -3.87
C ASP A 141 28.04 13.75 -4.15
N ARG A 142 26.96 13.60 -3.39
CA ARG A 142 25.79 14.50 -3.46
C ARG A 142 26.17 15.92 -3.04
N GLU A 143 26.90 16.09 -1.93
CA GLU A 143 27.37 17.39 -1.44
C GLU A 143 28.40 18.02 -2.37
N ALA A 144 29.21 17.22 -3.04
CA ALA A 144 30.17 17.67 -4.07
C ALA A 144 29.49 17.97 -5.43
N GLY A 145 28.17 17.85 -5.56
CA GLY A 145 27.44 18.08 -6.80
C GLY A 145 27.73 17.09 -7.93
N LYS A 146 28.36 15.95 -7.62
CA LYS A 146 28.68 14.93 -8.62
C LYS A 146 27.40 14.29 -9.15
N VAL A 147 27.21 14.33 -10.46
CA VAL A 147 26.08 13.68 -11.12
C VAL A 147 26.22 12.17 -11.04
N PRO A 148 25.25 11.45 -10.45
CA PRO A 148 25.34 10.00 -10.32
C PRO A 148 25.15 9.30 -11.66
N HIS A 149 25.62 8.04 -11.72
CA HIS A 149 25.32 7.17 -12.85
C HIS A 149 23.82 6.96 -13.02
N THR A 150 23.40 6.67 -14.23
CA THR A 150 21.96 6.45 -14.58
C THR A 150 21.32 5.28 -13.81
N SER A 151 22.11 4.37 -13.23
CA SER A 151 21.63 3.27 -12.37
C SER A 151 21.16 3.74 -10.99
N ILE A 152 21.61 4.91 -10.50
CA ILE A 152 21.29 5.42 -9.17
C ILE A 152 19.94 6.11 -9.17
N ASP A 153 19.11 5.84 -8.15
CA ASP A 153 17.84 6.51 -7.92
C ASP A 153 18.05 7.82 -7.16
N THR A 154 18.06 8.94 -7.88
CA THR A 154 18.35 10.26 -7.30
C THR A 154 17.25 10.84 -6.44
N GLU A 155 16.04 10.28 -6.51
CA GLU A 155 14.90 10.71 -5.70
C GLU A 155 14.77 9.95 -4.38
N ALA A 156 15.59 8.89 -4.19
CA ALA A 156 15.73 8.16 -2.94
C ALA A 156 16.61 8.93 -1.94
N ALA A 157 16.51 8.57 -0.66
CA ALA A 157 17.29 9.22 0.40
C ALA A 157 17.86 8.22 1.41
N TRP A 158 18.79 8.71 2.25
CA TRP A 158 19.39 7.94 3.31
C TRP A 158 18.58 8.00 4.59
N SER A 159 18.41 6.86 5.24
CA SER A 159 17.84 6.76 6.59
C SER A 159 18.66 5.76 7.42
N LYS A 160 18.67 5.96 8.73
CA LYS A 160 19.31 5.02 9.67
C LYS A 160 18.27 4.11 10.27
N SER A 161 18.45 2.80 10.11
CA SER A 161 17.67 1.77 10.78
C SER A 161 18.44 1.20 11.96
N GLY A 162 17.77 0.92 13.07
CA GLY A 162 18.39 0.24 14.21
C GLY A 162 18.91 -1.16 13.88
N TRP A 163 18.26 -1.87 12.95
CA TRP A 163 18.60 -3.23 12.55
C TRP A 163 19.52 -3.31 11.33
N HIS A 164 19.31 -2.44 10.34
CA HIS A 164 19.98 -2.53 9.04
C HIS A 164 21.09 -1.48 8.85
N GLY A 165 21.36 -0.65 9.87
CA GLY A 165 22.30 0.47 9.72
C GLY A 165 21.78 1.51 8.73
N TRP A 166 22.67 2.04 7.88
CA TRP A 166 22.28 3.02 6.86
C TRP A 166 21.64 2.35 5.65
N VAL A 167 20.45 2.83 5.28
CA VAL A 167 19.66 2.36 4.14
C VAL A 167 19.41 3.52 3.19
N TYR A 168 19.76 3.36 1.92
CA TYR A 168 19.41 4.28 0.85
C TYR A 168 18.16 3.79 0.15
N GLY A 169 17.10 4.59 0.16
CA GLY A 169 15.85 4.11 -0.43
C GLY A 169 14.63 4.96 -0.10
N TRP A 170 13.55 4.26 0.14
CA TRP A 170 12.20 4.76 0.33
C TRP A 170 11.64 4.29 1.66
N LYS A 171 10.64 4.97 2.14
CA LYS A 171 9.90 4.59 3.32
C LYS A 171 8.42 4.44 2.97
N LEU A 172 7.89 3.24 3.18
CA LEU A 172 6.46 2.94 3.06
C LEU A 172 5.85 3.07 4.45
N HIS A 173 5.07 4.14 4.65
CA HIS A 173 4.32 4.40 5.88
C HIS A 173 2.95 3.74 5.76
N LEU A 174 2.49 3.11 6.82
CA LEU A 174 1.28 2.30 6.86
C LEU A 174 0.49 2.55 8.15
N ALA A 175 -0.81 2.48 8.02
CA ALA A 175 -1.74 2.30 9.12
C ALA A 175 -2.44 0.94 8.95
N ILE A 176 -2.33 0.05 9.94
CA ILE A 176 -2.73 -1.36 9.82
C ILE A 176 -3.58 -1.75 11.02
N THR A 177 -4.67 -2.51 10.83
CA THR A 177 -5.45 -3.08 11.93
C THR A 177 -4.62 -4.06 12.74
N VAL A 178 -4.83 -4.12 14.06
CA VAL A 178 -4.02 -4.98 14.96
C VAL A 178 -4.79 -6.16 15.54
N ALA A 179 -6.11 -6.14 15.48
CA ALA A 179 -6.96 -7.20 15.98
C ALA A 179 -7.56 -8.03 14.84
N GLY A 180 -7.49 -9.34 14.96
CA GLY A 180 -8.04 -10.30 14.00
C GLY A 180 -7.18 -10.41 12.75
N MET A 181 -7.30 -9.48 11.83
CA MET A 181 -6.64 -9.48 10.53
C MET A 181 -5.82 -8.21 10.30
N TRP A 182 -4.69 -8.34 9.62
CA TRP A 182 -3.83 -7.19 9.29
C TRP A 182 -4.28 -6.54 7.97
N ILE A 183 -5.17 -5.56 8.08
CA ILE A 183 -5.70 -4.82 6.94
C ILE A 183 -5.00 -3.47 6.88
N PRO A 184 -4.22 -3.16 5.83
CA PRO A 184 -3.78 -1.79 5.58
C PRO A 184 -4.99 -0.89 5.37
N LEU A 185 -5.08 0.22 6.11
CA LEU A 185 -6.16 1.19 6.01
C LEU A 185 -5.72 2.47 5.32
N SER A 186 -4.45 2.81 5.44
CA SER A 186 -3.84 3.95 4.78
C SER A 186 -2.38 3.64 4.47
N ALA A 187 -1.86 4.19 3.38
CA ALA A 187 -0.48 4.00 2.94
C ALA A 187 0.08 5.25 2.25
N ARG A 188 1.35 5.55 2.50
CA ARG A 188 2.10 6.63 1.84
C ARG A 188 3.53 6.18 1.57
N LEU A 189 4.09 6.63 0.44
CA LEU A 189 5.51 6.42 0.13
C LEU A 189 6.25 7.76 0.11
N THR A 190 7.39 7.80 0.79
CA THR A 190 8.29 8.96 0.83
C THR A 190 9.73 8.55 0.59
N PRO A 191 10.64 9.48 0.26
CA PRO A 191 12.07 9.24 0.46
C PRO A 191 12.35 8.82 1.90
N ALA A 192 13.40 8.02 2.12
CA ALA A 192 13.62 7.39 3.42
C ALA A 192 13.98 8.35 4.56
N ASP A 193 14.42 9.58 4.25
CA ASP A 193 14.77 10.63 5.21
C ASP A 193 13.56 11.33 5.85
N VAL A 194 12.37 11.17 5.28
CA VAL A 194 11.16 11.78 5.84
C VAL A 194 10.81 11.12 7.18
N ALA A 195 10.61 11.93 8.22
CA ALA A 195 10.28 11.43 9.54
C ALA A 195 8.83 10.90 9.60
N ASP A 196 8.64 9.82 10.35
CA ASP A 196 7.36 9.11 10.45
C ASP A 196 6.24 9.98 11.02
N ASN A 197 6.57 10.82 12.00
CA ASN A 197 5.62 11.76 12.61
C ASN A 197 5.14 12.86 11.65
N GLN A 198 5.87 13.16 10.57
CA GLN A 198 5.41 14.12 9.56
C GLN A 198 4.30 13.55 8.68
N ILE A 199 4.32 12.24 8.46
CA ILE A 199 3.34 11.55 7.61
C ILE A 199 2.14 11.03 8.41
N ALA A 200 2.33 10.75 9.70
CA ALA A 200 1.30 10.20 10.57
C ALA A 200 -0.03 10.99 10.55
N PRO A 201 -0.06 12.33 10.58
CA PRO A 201 -1.33 13.07 10.51
C PRO A 201 -2.15 12.78 9.26
N ALA A 202 -1.50 12.59 8.11
CA ALA A 202 -2.19 12.23 6.86
C ALA A 202 -2.74 10.80 6.90
N LEU A 203 -2.00 9.85 7.49
CA LEU A 203 -2.49 8.49 7.69
C LEU A 203 -3.70 8.46 8.64
N ILE A 204 -3.64 9.21 9.73
CA ILE A 204 -4.71 9.28 10.74
C ILE A 204 -5.99 9.88 10.16
N GLU A 205 -5.89 10.89 9.29
CA GLU A 205 -7.03 11.51 8.62
C GLU A 205 -7.87 10.50 7.84
N GLU A 206 -7.20 9.53 7.24
CA GLU A 206 -7.82 8.54 6.34
C GLU A 206 -8.37 7.31 7.08
N LEU A 207 -8.18 7.22 8.40
CA LEU A 207 -8.70 6.10 9.17
C LEU A 207 -10.23 6.15 9.25
N PRO A 208 -10.91 4.99 9.19
CA PRO A 208 -12.34 4.91 9.38
C PRO A 208 -12.74 5.38 10.80
N GLU A 209 -13.97 5.83 10.96
CA GLU A 209 -14.48 6.39 12.23
C GLU A 209 -14.40 5.40 13.40
N GLU A 210 -14.47 4.11 13.12
CA GLU A 210 -14.38 3.05 14.10
C GLU A 210 -12.98 2.94 14.74
N ALA A 211 -11.95 3.47 14.08
CA ALA A 211 -10.57 3.45 14.59
C ALA A 211 -10.42 4.44 15.77
N ARG A 212 -10.54 3.94 17.00
CA ARG A 212 -10.46 4.75 18.22
C ARG A 212 -9.05 4.81 18.79
N PHE A 213 -8.25 3.77 18.63
CA PHE A 213 -6.91 3.66 19.18
C PHE A 213 -5.87 3.70 18.08
N VAL A 214 -4.96 4.65 18.13
CA VAL A 214 -3.82 4.78 17.24
C VAL A 214 -2.57 4.38 18.00
N LEU A 215 -1.96 3.27 17.61
CA LEU A 215 -0.80 2.70 18.27
C LEU A 215 0.47 3.07 17.52
N GLY A 216 1.41 3.71 18.19
CA GLY A 216 2.69 4.11 17.60
C GLY A 216 3.89 3.72 18.48
N ASP A 217 5.09 3.74 17.91
CA ASP A 217 6.30 3.77 18.72
C ASP A 217 6.58 5.17 19.25
N THR A 218 7.73 5.35 19.89
CA THR A 218 8.12 6.64 20.48
C THR A 218 8.31 7.76 19.46
N HIS A 219 8.53 7.46 18.18
CA HIS A 219 8.68 8.45 17.12
C HIS A 219 7.35 9.10 16.73
N TYR A 220 6.23 8.42 17.02
CA TYR A 220 4.88 8.96 16.80
C TYR A 220 4.40 9.81 17.99
N ASP A 221 5.12 9.84 19.13
CA ASP A 221 4.76 10.69 20.27
C ASP A 221 5.20 12.16 20.04
N ALA A 222 4.62 12.79 19.03
CA ALA A 222 4.93 14.13 18.58
C ALA A 222 3.69 15.05 18.68
N PRO A 223 3.87 16.38 18.89
CA PRO A 223 2.76 17.31 19.05
C PRO A 223 1.74 17.27 17.91
N ASN A 224 2.20 17.26 16.66
CA ASN A 224 1.34 17.22 15.48
C ASN A 224 0.52 15.93 15.38
N VAL A 225 1.05 14.81 15.84
CA VAL A 225 0.34 13.52 15.85
C VAL A 225 -0.73 13.51 16.96
N ARG A 226 -0.38 14.02 18.14
CA ARG A 226 -1.34 14.18 19.26
C ARG A 226 -2.49 15.09 18.89
N GLU A 227 -2.18 16.27 18.35
CA GLU A 227 -3.18 17.22 17.89
C GLU A 227 -4.10 16.61 16.84
N LYS A 228 -3.54 15.85 15.89
CA LYS A 228 -4.34 15.15 14.88
C LYS A 228 -5.26 14.10 15.50
N CYS A 229 -4.77 13.27 16.40
CA CYS A 229 -5.58 12.29 17.12
C CYS A 229 -6.72 12.98 17.89
N GLN A 230 -6.41 14.07 18.61
CA GLN A 230 -7.41 14.83 19.35
C GLN A 230 -8.51 15.40 18.44
N ARG A 231 -8.14 16.03 17.33
CA ARG A 231 -9.10 16.58 16.35
C ARG A 231 -10.00 15.54 15.71
N THR A 232 -9.52 14.29 15.63
CA THR A 232 -10.27 13.17 15.05
C THR A 232 -10.85 12.24 16.11
N GLU A 233 -10.91 12.68 17.36
CA GLU A 233 -11.45 11.94 18.51
C GLU A 233 -10.86 10.54 18.69
N ARG A 234 -9.54 10.41 18.52
CA ARG A 234 -8.78 9.16 18.65
C ARG A 234 -7.79 9.24 19.80
N PHE A 235 -7.51 8.09 20.39
CA PHE A 235 -6.53 7.95 21.45
C PHE A 235 -5.18 7.52 20.89
N LEU A 236 -4.14 8.34 21.05
CA LEU A 236 -2.77 7.96 20.72
C LEU A 236 -2.16 7.17 21.88
N VAL A 237 -1.71 5.95 21.61
CA VAL A 237 -1.02 5.09 22.57
C VAL A 237 0.40 4.82 22.08
N THR A 238 1.39 5.29 22.85
CA THR A 238 2.81 5.05 22.56
C THR A 238 3.48 4.28 23.69
N SER A 239 4.67 3.72 23.44
CA SER A 239 5.38 2.91 24.43
C SER A 239 5.89 3.69 25.65
N LYS A 240 6.15 4.99 25.51
CA LYS A 240 6.72 5.82 26.59
C LYS A 240 5.71 6.73 27.28
N ARG A 241 4.72 7.23 26.53
CA ARG A 241 3.73 8.17 27.07
C ARG A 241 2.35 7.77 26.59
N CYS A 242 1.38 7.85 27.50
CA CYS A 242 0.00 7.93 27.10
C CYS A 242 -0.25 9.36 26.65
N ALA A 243 -0.86 9.58 25.50
CA ALA A 243 -1.21 10.92 25.01
C ALA A 243 -2.19 11.64 25.95
N TYR A 244 -2.80 10.90 26.85
CA TYR A 244 -3.73 11.37 27.87
C TYR A 244 -3.18 11.02 29.27
N PRO A 245 -2.39 11.90 29.89
CA PRO A 245 -1.79 11.65 31.20
C PRO A 245 -2.82 11.43 32.32
N HIS A 246 -4.07 11.83 32.11
CA HIS A 246 -5.18 11.70 33.07
C HIS A 246 -6.07 10.47 32.84
N THR A 247 -5.94 9.75 31.73
CA THR A 247 -6.56 8.45 31.59
C THR A 247 -5.58 7.41 32.12
N ASP A 248 -5.91 6.83 33.25
CA ASP A 248 -5.23 5.65 33.79
C ASP A 248 -5.42 4.44 32.84
N CYS A 249 -4.91 4.57 31.64
CA CYS A 249 -4.56 3.40 30.86
C CYS A 249 -3.43 2.73 31.66
N GLY A 250 -3.79 1.86 32.60
CA GLY A 250 -2.84 1.20 33.45
C GLY A 250 -1.69 0.59 32.66
N VAL A 251 -0.58 0.38 33.31
CA VAL A 251 0.64 -0.23 32.73
C VAL A 251 0.30 -1.48 31.91
N GLU A 252 -0.69 -2.23 32.34
CA GLU A 252 -1.16 -3.46 31.69
C GLU A 252 -1.81 -3.20 30.31
N VAL A 253 -2.65 -2.19 30.18
CA VAL A 253 -3.30 -1.82 28.92
C VAL A 253 -2.27 -1.35 27.90
N ARG A 254 -1.28 -0.55 28.32
CA ARG A 254 -0.16 -0.15 27.44
C ARG A 254 0.66 -1.35 26.97
N ARG A 255 0.91 -2.31 27.85
CA ARG A 255 1.64 -3.54 27.54
C ARG A 255 0.89 -4.37 26.49
N ILE A 256 -0.43 -4.52 26.64
CA ILE A 256 -1.27 -5.21 25.65
C ILE A 256 -1.22 -4.49 24.30
N PHE A 257 -1.42 -3.19 24.23
CA PHE A 257 -1.36 -2.42 22.99
C PHE A 257 0.03 -2.46 22.36
N HIS A 258 1.09 -2.39 23.14
CA HIS A 258 2.45 -2.52 22.63
C HIS A 258 2.66 -3.90 21.96
N LYS A 259 2.20 -4.98 22.61
CA LYS A 259 2.27 -6.35 22.06
C LYS A 259 1.48 -6.46 20.76
N LEU A 260 0.23 -5.97 20.73
CA LEU A 260 -0.61 -5.99 19.53
C LEU A 260 0.02 -5.21 18.38
N ARG A 261 0.56 -4.01 18.64
CA ARG A 261 1.26 -3.20 17.65
C ARG A 261 2.46 -3.94 17.06
N SER A 262 3.33 -4.47 17.91
CA SER A 262 4.54 -5.17 17.46
C SER A 262 4.20 -6.39 16.63
N LEU A 263 3.26 -7.22 17.07
CA LEU A 263 2.82 -8.40 16.33
C LEU A 263 2.25 -8.03 14.94
N ALA A 264 1.38 -7.02 14.87
CA ALA A 264 0.78 -6.61 13.61
C ALA A 264 1.85 -6.06 12.64
N ASN A 265 2.69 -5.15 13.12
CA ASN A 265 3.68 -4.50 12.28
C ASN A 265 4.76 -5.45 11.78
N GLU A 266 5.36 -6.24 12.65
CA GLU A 266 6.44 -7.16 12.30
C GLU A 266 5.94 -8.24 11.34
N ASN A 267 4.84 -8.90 11.67
CA ASN A 267 4.29 -9.95 10.84
C ASN A 267 3.79 -9.41 9.49
N PHE A 268 3.10 -8.27 9.48
CA PHE A 268 2.67 -7.67 8.22
C PHE A 268 3.86 -7.30 7.33
N LYS A 269 4.88 -6.63 7.88
CA LYS A 269 6.06 -6.20 7.12
C LYS A 269 6.79 -7.38 6.50
N GLU A 270 7.04 -8.43 7.28
CA GLU A 270 7.71 -9.63 6.78
C GLU A 270 6.85 -10.37 5.75
N HIS A 271 5.55 -10.48 5.99
CA HIS A 271 4.61 -11.08 5.06
C HIS A 271 4.54 -10.28 3.75
N PHE A 272 4.39 -8.96 3.84
CA PHE A 272 4.38 -8.05 2.68
C PHE A 272 5.67 -8.15 1.86
N LYS A 273 6.84 -8.04 2.52
CA LYS A 273 8.12 -8.15 1.84
C LYS A 273 8.32 -9.51 1.18
N SER A 274 7.88 -10.58 1.84
CA SER A 274 7.96 -11.94 1.32
C SER A 274 7.06 -12.18 0.11
N ILE A 275 5.82 -11.63 0.12
CA ILE A 275 4.88 -11.74 -1.01
C ILE A 275 5.43 -11.01 -2.23
N PHE A 276 5.86 -9.77 -2.06
CA PHE A 276 6.26 -8.89 -3.16
C PHE A 276 7.78 -8.88 -3.43
N GLU A 277 8.54 -9.72 -2.72
CA GLU A 277 9.99 -9.92 -2.90
C GLU A 277 10.82 -8.63 -2.82
N VAL A 278 10.51 -7.79 -1.82
CA VAL A 278 11.18 -6.50 -1.61
C VAL A 278 12.11 -6.48 -0.40
N HIS A 279 12.62 -7.63 -0.01
CA HIS A 279 13.61 -7.71 1.08
C HIS A 279 14.93 -7.03 0.71
N GLU A 280 15.38 -7.22 -0.52
CA GLU A 280 16.66 -6.68 -0.98
C GLU A 280 16.51 -5.27 -1.55
N GLN A 281 15.75 -5.11 -2.61
CA GLN A 281 15.55 -3.85 -3.32
C GLN A 281 14.15 -3.77 -3.93
N VAL A 282 13.63 -2.54 -4.11
CA VAL A 282 12.44 -2.36 -4.94
C VAL A 282 12.79 -2.59 -6.42
N PRO A 283 11.88 -3.17 -7.20
CA PRO A 283 12.18 -3.51 -8.61
C PRO A 283 12.14 -2.28 -9.54
N THR A 284 11.72 -1.13 -9.04
CA THR A 284 11.47 0.10 -9.82
C THR A 284 12.41 1.22 -9.43
N LYS A 285 12.58 2.22 -10.30
CA LYS A 285 13.38 3.41 -10.08
C LYS A 285 12.54 4.68 -10.25
N GLY A 286 12.85 5.69 -9.43
CA GLY A 286 12.15 6.98 -9.40
C GLY A 286 10.86 6.94 -8.58
N ARG A 287 10.54 8.09 -7.97
CA ARG A 287 9.43 8.22 -7.02
C ARG A 287 8.09 7.71 -7.57
N ALA A 288 7.73 8.14 -8.77
CA ALA A 288 6.43 7.78 -9.36
C ALA A 288 6.30 6.26 -9.63
N ASN A 289 7.38 5.61 -10.11
CA ASN A 289 7.35 4.18 -10.38
C ASN A 289 7.38 3.37 -9.09
N THR A 290 8.19 3.82 -8.12
CA THR A 290 8.30 3.13 -6.82
C THR A 290 7.02 3.30 -6.01
N ALA A 291 6.38 4.47 -6.05
CA ALA A 291 5.08 4.68 -5.44
C ALA A 291 3.99 3.81 -6.11
N ARG A 292 3.96 3.75 -7.45
CA ARG A 292 3.06 2.86 -8.17
C ARG A 292 3.23 1.40 -7.75
N PHE A 293 4.47 0.94 -7.63
CA PHE A 293 4.76 -0.42 -7.20
C PHE A 293 4.37 -0.64 -5.73
N ALA A 294 4.88 0.15 -4.80
CA ALA A 294 4.69 -0.08 -3.37
C ALA A 294 3.22 0.08 -2.94
N LEU A 295 2.55 1.16 -3.37
CA LEU A 295 1.13 1.37 -3.09
C LEU A 295 0.26 0.37 -3.86
N GLY A 296 0.65 0.02 -5.10
CA GLY A 296 0.00 -1.03 -5.87
C GLY A 296 0.08 -2.40 -5.20
N ALA A 297 1.22 -2.72 -4.58
CA ALA A 297 1.38 -3.94 -3.80
C ALA A 297 0.46 -3.96 -2.56
N VAL A 298 0.31 -2.83 -1.86
CA VAL A 298 -0.66 -2.70 -0.75
C VAL A 298 -2.09 -2.91 -1.26
N PHE A 299 -2.46 -2.29 -2.37
CA PHE A 299 -3.77 -2.45 -2.99
C PHE A 299 -4.05 -3.91 -3.40
N VAL A 300 -3.09 -4.57 -4.04
CA VAL A 300 -3.21 -6.01 -4.43
C VAL A 300 -3.31 -6.90 -3.20
N TYR A 301 -2.59 -6.59 -2.12
CA TYR A 301 -2.72 -7.29 -0.84
C TYR A 301 -4.16 -7.22 -0.30
N GLN A 302 -4.75 -6.02 -0.27
CA GLN A 302 -6.15 -5.83 0.15
C GLN A 302 -7.13 -6.57 -0.77
N LEU A 303 -6.90 -6.53 -2.08
CA LEU A 303 -7.73 -7.23 -3.06
C LEU A 303 -7.68 -8.75 -2.87
N ALA A 304 -6.52 -9.30 -2.52
CA ALA A 304 -6.36 -10.71 -2.19
C ALA A 304 -7.08 -11.10 -0.90
N LEU A 305 -7.08 -10.22 0.13
CA LEU A 305 -7.87 -10.42 1.34
C LEU A 305 -9.37 -10.48 1.02
N LEU A 306 -9.87 -9.53 0.22
CA LEU A 306 -11.28 -9.50 -0.20
C LEU A 306 -11.66 -10.77 -0.97
N TYR A 307 -10.85 -11.17 -1.92
CA TYR A 307 -11.08 -12.40 -2.70
C TYR A 307 -11.20 -13.62 -1.80
N ARG A 308 -10.25 -13.81 -0.88
CA ARG A 308 -10.27 -14.97 0.04
C ARG A 308 -11.46 -14.94 0.99
N HIS A 309 -11.85 -13.76 1.45
CA HIS A 309 -13.06 -13.59 2.26
C HIS A 309 -14.31 -14.05 1.49
N GLU A 310 -14.48 -13.64 0.24
CA GLU A 310 -15.63 -14.05 -0.59
C GLU A 310 -15.61 -15.56 -0.90
N GLN A 311 -14.42 -16.16 -1.02
CA GLN A 311 -14.28 -17.61 -1.19
C GLN A 311 -14.46 -18.40 0.11
N LYS A 312 -14.80 -17.75 1.22
CA LYS A 312 -14.92 -18.35 2.56
C LYS A 312 -13.68 -19.15 2.97
N SER A 313 -12.52 -18.76 2.48
CA SER A 313 -11.23 -19.37 2.79
C SER A 313 -10.53 -18.60 3.92
N GLU A 314 -9.56 -19.23 4.58
CA GLU A 314 -8.75 -18.56 5.60
C GLU A 314 -8.04 -17.35 5.03
N VAL A 315 -8.45 -16.16 5.49
CA VAL A 315 -8.09 -14.89 4.82
C VAL A 315 -6.62 -14.54 4.98
N ASN A 316 -6.03 -14.83 6.15
CA ASN A 316 -4.65 -14.46 6.49
C ASN A 316 -3.59 -15.48 6.07
N HIS A 317 -3.96 -16.70 5.77
CA HIS A 317 -3.00 -17.76 5.45
C HIS A 317 -2.88 -17.99 3.94
N GLY A 318 -1.67 -18.31 3.49
CA GLY A 318 -1.44 -18.71 2.10
C GLY A 318 -1.59 -17.61 1.05
N LEU A 319 -1.54 -16.32 1.41
CA LEU A 319 -1.58 -15.23 0.42
C LEU A 319 -0.40 -15.26 -0.54
N LYS A 320 0.80 -15.65 -0.07
CA LYS A 320 1.99 -15.74 -0.93
C LYS A 320 1.84 -16.80 -2.02
N PRO A 321 1.54 -18.08 -1.73
CA PRO A 321 1.29 -19.08 -2.77
C PRO A 321 0.09 -18.71 -3.65
N PHE A 322 -0.97 -18.12 -3.08
CA PHE A 322 -2.12 -17.66 -3.84
C PHE A 322 -1.75 -16.61 -4.89
N LEU A 323 -1.02 -15.55 -4.51
CA LEU A 323 -0.59 -14.50 -5.44
C LEU A 323 0.52 -14.96 -6.40
N ARG A 324 1.25 -16.02 -6.08
CA ARG A 324 2.21 -16.63 -7.01
C ARG A 324 1.56 -17.54 -8.04
N ALA A 325 0.40 -18.11 -7.72
CA ALA A 325 -0.36 -18.93 -8.65
C ALA A 325 -1.22 -18.09 -9.61
N ALA A 326 -1.38 -16.81 -9.34
CA ALA A 326 -2.07 -15.84 -10.18
C ALA A 326 -1.13 -15.22 -11.21
#